data_4817e778b0af5e573ea9024b05202d08
#
_entry.id   4817e778b0af5e573ea9024b05202d08
#
_cell.length_a   1.000
_cell.length_b   1.000
_cell.length_c   1.000
_cell.angle_alpha   90.00
_cell.angle_beta   90.00
_cell.angle_gamma   90.00
#
_symmetry.space_group_name_H-M   'P 1'
#
loop_
_entity.id
_entity.type
_entity.pdbx_description
1 polymer ?
#
loop_
_entity_poly.entity_id
_entity_poly.type
_entity_poly.pdbx_seq_one_letter_code
_entity_poly.pdbx_strand_id
1 'polypeptide(L)'
;MKKILILLIFPFVCFSQNSLNMSLLGEYDYPNSQGNDIWGWVSPDGSEYALVGLTDGFSVVNITDPLNPSEEFFIADLNSIWRDVKTWGHYAYVTTEEDAGLLIVDLSDMSGNTYYHKTVFNNPNGSSVEFTAAHNIYIDENGIAYIFGASSNTSSFPTNGAIFLDLTIDPINPIY
;
A
#
# COMPACT_ATOMS: atom_id res chain seq x y z
N MET A 1 -67.66 8.29 20.84
CA MET A 1 -66.76 7.14 20.90
C MET A 1 -65.48 7.53 20.19
N LYS A 2 -64.37 7.75 20.92
CA LYS A 2 -63.03 8.04 20.29
C LYS A 2 -62.39 6.73 19.89
N LYS A 3 -62.14 6.55 18.59
CA LYS A 3 -61.36 5.41 18.08
C LYS A 3 -59.87 5.68 18.33
N ILE A 4 -59.20 4.86 19.18
CA ILE A 4 -57.77 4.87 19.37
C ILE A 4 -57.17 4.02 18.26
N LEU A 5 -56.39 4.65 17.37
CA LEU A 5 -55.56 3.97 16.37
C LEU A 5 -54.24 3.59 17.04
N ILE A 6 -54.06 2.32 17.37
CA ILE A 6 -52.76 1.79 17.84
C ILE A 6 -51.89 1.55 16.63
N LEU A 7 -50.88 2.41 16.41
CA LEU A 7 -49.86 2.22 15.40
C LEU A 7 -48.80 1.23 15.97
N LEU A 8 -48.87 -0.01 15.54
CA LEU A 8 -47.83 -1.02 15.83
C LEU A 8 -46.59 -0.68 15.03
N ILE A 9 -45.58 -0.05 15.68
CA ILE A 9 -44.25 0.12 15.13
C ILE A 9 -43.52 -1.23 15.34
N PHE A 10 -43.48 -2.05 14.30
CA PHE A 10 -42.58 -3.18 14.26
C PHE A 10 -41.14 -2.65 14.05
N PRO A 11 -40.20 -2.96 14.95
CA PRO A 11 -38.80 -2.66 14.66
C PRO A 11 -38.40 -3.55 13.49
N PHE A 12 -38.14 -2.96 12.33
CA PHE A 12 -37.43 -3.63 11.26
C PHE A 12 -36.00 -3.86 11.74
N VAL A 13 -35.73 -5.06 12.26
CA VAL A 13 -34.34 -5.52 12.44
C VAL A 13 -33.83 -5.85 11.05
N CYS A 14 -33.11 -4.91 10.43
CA CYS A 14 -32.32 -5.21 9.25
C CYS A 14 -31.18 -6.14 9.67
N PHE A 15 -31.30 -7.41 9.42
CA PHE A 15 -30.15 -8.30 9.38
C PHE A 15 -29.38 -7.97 8.10
N SER A 16 -28.23 -7.33 8.26
CA SER A 16 -27.25 -7.25 7.18
C SER A 16 -26.94 -8.68 6.74
N GLN A 17 -27.11 -8.95 5.47
CA GLN A 17 -26.78 -10.25 4.93
C GLN A 17 -25.27 -10.43 4.95
N ASN A 18 -24.77 -11.31 5.80
CA ASN A 18 -23.37 -11.38 6.18
C ASN A 18 -22.43 -11.78 5.04
N SER A 19 -22.87 -12.54 4.04
CA SER A 19 -22.11 -12.80 2.81
C SER A 19 -22.91 -13.74 1.88
N LEU A 20 -22.75 -13.56 0.58
CA LEU A 20 -23.23 -14.52 -0.42
C LEU A 20 -21.99 -15.22 -1.02
N ASN A 21 -21.87 -16.54 -0.77
CA ASN A 21 -20.76 -17.39 -1.25
C ASN A 21 -19.35 -16.95 -0.77
N MET A 22 -19.26 -16.22 0.34
CA MET A 22 -18.01 -15.83 0.99
C MET A 22 -18.11 -16.10 2.49
N SER A 23 -16.99 -16.44 3.11
CA SER A 23 -16.86 -16.54 4.58
C SER A 23 -15.61 -15.79 5.02
N LEU A 24 -15.72 -15.05 6.13
CA LEU A 24 -14.56 -14.49 6.80
C LEU A 24 -13.72 -15.64 7.37
N LEU A 25 -12.46 -15.72 7.00
CA LEU A 25 -11.53 -16.73 7.53
C LEU A 25 -10.77 -16.21 8.74
N GLY A 26 -10.25 -15.00 8.68
CA GLY A 26 -9.52 -14.36 9.76
C GLY A 26 -9.53 -12.86 9.62
N GLU A 27 -9.03 -12.17 10.62
CA GLU A 27 -8.95 -10.72 10.69
C GLU A 27 -7.66 -10.32 11.41
N TYR A 28 -6.99 -9.29 10.89
CA TYR A 28 -5.92 -8.57 11.59
C TYR A 28 -6.30 -7.09 11.69
N ASP A 29 -6.43 -6.58 12.90
CA ASP A 29 -6.92 -5.22 13.17
C ASP A 29 -5.78 -4.25 13.49
N TYR A 30 -5.96 -3.00 13.06
CA TYR A 30 -5.06 -1.87 13.34
C TYR A 30 -5.80 -0.82 14.19
N PRO A 31 -5.89 -1.00 15.51
CA PRO A 31 -6.77 -0.17 16.36
C PRO A 31 -6.40 1.32 16.40
N ASN A 32 -5.17 1.68 16.04
CA ASN A 32 -4.66 3.06 16.07
C ASN A 32 -4.33 3.62 14.69
N SER A 33 -4.56 2.87 13.62
CA SER A 33 -4.25 3.29 12.25
C SER A 33 -5.39 2.92 11.30
N GLN A 34 -5.41 3.51 10.11
CA GLN A 34 -6.40 3.21 9.07
C GLN A 34 -5.68 2.66 7.84
N GLY A 35 -6.21 1.56 7.30
CA GLY A 35 -5.75 1.00 6.03
C GLY A 35 -6.19 1.88 4.86
N ASN A 36 -5.30 2.06 3.88
CA ASN A 36 -5.58 2.83 2.67
C ASN A 36 -5.32 2.07 1.37
N ASP A 37 -4.37 1.13 1.36
CA ASP A 37 -4.17 0.22 0.23
C ASP A 37 -3.71 -1.16 0.72
N ILE A 38 -3.89 -2.18 -0.12
CA ILE A 38 -3.43 -3.54 0.14
C ILE A 38 -2.93 -4.20 -1.15
N TRP A 39 -1.79 -4.89 -1.06
CA TRP A 39 -1.25 -5.71 -2.12
C TRP A 39 -0.90 -7.10 -1.61
N GLY A 40 -0.84 -8.11 -2.49
CA GLY A 40 -0.43 -9.48 -2.16
C GLY A 40 0.99 -9.77 -2.61
N TRP A 41 1.74 -10.53 -1.82
CA TRP A 41 3.04 -11.09 -2.21
C TRP A 41 3.19 -12.52 -1.70
N VAL A 42 3.79 -13.37 -2.53
CA VAL A 42 4.11 -14.76 -2.18
C VAL A 42 5.63 -14.91 -2.20
N SER A 43 6.20 -15.34 -1.09
CA SER A 43 7.62 -15.59 -0.97
C SER A 43 8.05 -16.87 -1.73
N PRO A 44 9.35 -17.05 -2.02
CA PRO A 44 9.84 -18.24 -2.74
C PRO A 44 9.58 -19.56 -2.04
N ASP A 45 9.36 -19.57 -0.72
CA ASP A 45 9.02 -20.77 0.06
C ASP A 45 7.51 -21.07 0.07
N GLY A 46 6.70 -20.20 -0.56
CA GLY A 46 5.26 -20.34 -0.68
C GLY A 46 4.46 -19.68 0.44
N SER A 47 5.11 -18.98 1.37
CA SER A 47 4.41 -18.17 2.38
C SER A 47 3.72 -16.96 1.73
N GLU A 48 2.51 -16.66 2.18
CA GLU A 48 1.65 -15.62 1.61
C GLU A 48 1.58 -14.41 2.56
N TYR A 49 1.68 -13.22 1.98
CA TYR A 49 1.68 -11.97 2.73
C TYR A 49 0.72 -10.94 2.17
N ALA A 50 0.03 -10.25 3.07
CA ALA A 50 -0.67 -9.01 2.77
C ALA A 50 0.25 -7.83 3.09
N LEU A 51 0.46 -6.96 2.10
CA LEU A 51 1.26 -5.75 2.19
C LEU A 51 0.29 -4.58 2.35
N VAL A 52 0.26 -3.94 3.52
CA VAL A 52 -0.79 -3.00 3.90
C VAL A 52 -0.23 -1.59 4.05
N GLY A 53 -0.72 -0.68 3.22
CA GLY A 53 -0.51 0.76 3.42
C GLY A 53 -1.40 1.26 4.55
N LEU A 54 -0.80 1.92 5.54
CA LEU A 54 -1.47 2.46 6.71
C LEU A 54 -1.25 3.98 6.80
N THR A 55 -2.10 4.67 7.56
CA THR A 55 -1.97 6.12 7.77
C THR A 55 -0.60 6.50 8.33
N ASP A 56 -0.03 5.69 9.21
CA ASP A 56 1.21 5.96 9.93
C ASP A 56 2.41 5.12 9.44
N GLY A 57 2.23 4.35 8.34
CA GLY A 57 3.33 3.55 7.81
C GLY A 57 2.92 2.44 6.85
N PHE A 58 3.72 1.38 6.86
CA PHE A 58 3.57 0.20 6.03
C PHE A 58 3.72 -1.07 6.88
N SER A 59 2.78 -2.01 6.74
CA SER A 59 2.76 -3.27 7.47
C SER A 59 2.83 -4.46 6.53
N VAL A 60 3.53 -5.50 6.96
CA VAL A 60 3.56 -6.82 6.30
C VAL A 60 2.92 -7.83 7.23
N VAL A 61 1.84 -8.47 6.77
CA VAL A 61 1.05 -9.44 7.53
C VAL A 61 1.16 -10.81 6.87
N ASN A 62 1.60 -11.80 7.61
CA ASN A 62 1.57 -13.20 7.19
C ASN A 62 0.13 -13.72 7.18
N ILE A 63 -0.32 -14.18 6.04
CA ILE A 63 -1.65 -14.74 5.80
C ILE A 63 -1.60 -16.19 5.30
N THR A 64 -0.45 -16.83 5.41
CA THR A 64 -0.24 -18.25 5.00
C THR A 64 -1.24 -19.17 5.69
N ASP A 65 -1.50 -18.92 6.99
CA ASP A 65 -2.69 -19.46 7.67
C ASP A 65 -3.75 -18.34 7.76
N PRO A 66 -4.74 -18.33 6.87
CA PRO A 66 -5.72 -17.24 6.85
C PRO A 66 -6.66 -17.23 8.06
N LEU A 67 -6.66 -18.27 8.92
CA LEU A 67 -7.41 -18.30 10.17
C LEU A 67 -6.67 -17.55 11.29
N ASN A 68 -5.35 -17.40 11.18
CA ASN A 68 -4.48 -16.80 12.19
C ASN A 68 -3.49 -15.82 11.55
N PRO A 69 -3.96 -14.71 10.91
CA PRO A 69 -3.05 -13.71 10.34
C PRO A 69 -2.21 -13.05 11.44
N SER A 70 -0.95 -12.77 11.14
CA SER A 70 -0.01 -12.14 12.08
C SER A 70 0.88 -11.12 11.41
N GLU A 71 1.11 -9.97 12.06
CA GLU A 71 2.08 -8.98 11.57
C GLU A 71 3.50 -9.51 11.73
N GLU A 72 4.25 -9.50 10.64
CA GLU A 72 5.69 -9.81 10.64
C GLU A 72 6.49 -8.58 11.06
N PHE A 73 6.20 -7.44 10.44
CA PHE A 73 6.83 -6.18 10.80
C PHE A 73 6.00 -4.96 10.36
N PHE A 74 6.33 -3.83 10.97
CA PHE A 74 5.77 -2.53 10.64
C PHE A 74 6.92 -1.53 10.44
N ILE A 75 6.83 -0.72 9.38
CA ILE A 75 7.74 0.40 9.11
C ILE A 75 6.95 1.69 9.28
N ALA A 76 7.32 2.48 10.30
CA ALA A 76 6.73 3.79 10.53
C ALA A 76 7.15 4.78 9.43
N ASP A 77 6.22 5.64 9.02
CA ASP A 77 6.45 6.66 7.99
C ASP A 77 5.61 7.92 8.30
N LEU A 78 5.78 8.98 7.50
CA LEU A 78 4.98 10.20 7.63
C LEU A 78 3.49 9.89 7.52
N ASN A 79 2.67 10.55 8.35
CA ASN A 79 1.23 10.31 8.34
C ASN A 79 0.62 10.72 7.00
N SER A 80 0.03 9.77 6.30
CA SER A 80 -0.65 9.96 5.03
C SER A 80 -1.93 9.12 4.98
N ILE A 81 -3.01 9.72 4.52
CA ILE A 81 -4.26 8.99 4.27
C ILE A 81 -4.23 8.28 2.90
N TRP A 82 -3.14 8.41 2.15
CA TRP A 82 -3.00 7.87 0.80
C TRP A 82 -1.64 7.22 0.59
N ARG A 83 -1.66 5.89 0.39
CA ARG A 83 -0.51 5.10 -0.05
C ARG A 83 -0.97 4.15 -1.14
N ASP A 84 -0.08 3.76 -2.03
CA ASP A 84 -0.28 2.69 -2.99
C ASP A 84 0.92 1.74 -2.97
N VAL A 85 0.67 0.44 -2.99
CA VAL A 85 1.68 -0.60 -2.80
C VAL A 85 1.70 -1.53 -4.01
N LYS A 86 2.89 -1.75 -4.59
CA LYS A 86 3.13 -2.77 -5.63
C LYS A 86 4.44 -3.48 -5.38
N THR A 87 4.64 -4.62 -6.02
CA THR A 87 5.84 -5.43 -5.87
C THR A 87 6.55 -5.69 -7.20
N TRP A 88 7.87 -5.82 -7.14
CA TRP A 88 8.72 -6.36 -8.19
C TRP A 88 9.76 -7.30 -7.57
N GLY A 89 9.74 -8.59 -7.95
CA GLY A 89 10.57 -9.60 -7.31
C GLY A 89 10.26 -9.73 -5.82
N HIS A 90 11.27 -9.51 -5.00
CA HIS A 90 11.13 -9.50 -3.54
C HIS A 90 11.16 -8.10 -2.94
N TYR A 91 10.90 -7.06 -3.73
CA TYR A 91 10.79 -5.69 -3.24
C TYR A 91 9.35 -5.19 -3.28
N ALA A 92 8.92 -4.54 -2.21
CA ALA A 92 7.72 -3.72 -2.21
C ALA A 92 8.09 -2.25 -2.46
N TYR A 93 7.25 -1.58 -3.23
CA TYR A 93 7.34 -0.15 -3.55
C TYR A 93 6.07 0.52 -3.06
N VAL A 94 6.25 1.52 -2.20
CA VAL A 94 5.12 2.21 -1.55
C VAL A 94 5.23 3.69 -1.84
N THR A 95 4.21 4.24 -2.50
CA THR A 95 4.06 5.70 -2.67
C THR A 95 3.31 6.30 -1.50
N THR A 96 3.46 7.60 -1.30
CA THR A 96 2.72 8.40 -0.33
C THR A 96 2.49 9.80 -0.87
N GLU A 97 1.41 10.45 -0.48
CA GLU A 97 1.17 11.87 -0.78
C GLU A 97 1.92 12.83 0.15
N GLU A 98 2.62 12.30 1.16
CA GLU A 98 3.50 13.07 2.04
C GLU A 98 4.95 13.07 1.52
N ASP A 99 5.76 14.03 2.00
CA ASP A 99 7.13 14.30 1.52
C ASP A 99 8.16 13.24 1.99
N ALA A 100 7.87 11.96 1.77
CA ALA A 100 8.75 10.84 2.14
C ALA A 100 9.43 10.16 0.94
N GLY A 101 9.02 10.49 -0.29
CA GLY A 101 9.51 9.85 -1.51
C GLY A 101 8.92 8.46 -1.74
N LEU A 102 9.63 7.62 -2.49
CA LEU A 102 9.30 6.22 -2.72
C LEU A 102 9.95 5.36 -1.63
N LEU A 103 9.14 4.68 -0.82
CA LEU A 103 9.63 3.66 0.11
C LEU A 103 9.83 2.36 -0.66
N ILE A 104 11.02 1.79 -0.57
CA ILE A 104 11.40 0.49 -1.14
C ILE A 104 11.76 -0.44 0.01
N VAL A 105 11.09 -1.58 0.12
CA VAL A 105 11.26 -2.53 1.22
C VAL A 105 11.74 -3.87 0.67
N ASP A 106 12.79 -4.42 1.24
CA ASP A 106 13.27 -5.76 0.90
C ASP A 106 12.48 -6.81 1.68
N LEU A 107 11.56 -7.50 0.99
CA LEU A 107 10.73 -8.56 1.55
C LEU A 107 11.47 -9.90 1.73
N SER A 108 12.72 -10.01 1.29
CA SER A 108 13.56 -11.18 1.62
C SER A 108 14.10 -11.09 3.06
N ASP A 109 14.10 -9.89 3.64
CA ASP A 109 14.43 -9.63 5.05
C ASP A 109 13.15 -9.37 5.86
N MET A 110 12.57 -10.44 6.40
CA MET A 110 11.35 -10.35 7.22
C MET A 110 11.57 -9.73 8.61
N SER A 111 12.76 -9.24 8.91
CA SER A 111 13.01 -8.42 10.11
C SER A 111 12.46 -6.99 9.99
N GLY A 112 12.15 -6.54 8.75
CA GLY A 112 11.69 -5.18 8.47
C GLY A 112 12.77 -4.10 8.64
N ASN A 113 14.06 -4.50 8.71
CA ASN A 113 15.17 -3.55 8.90
C ASN A 113 15.79 -3.08 7.59
N THR A 114 15.49 -3.75 6.47
CA THR A 114 16.07 -3.44 5.15
C THR A 114 15.06 -2.71 4.28
N TYR A 115 15.11 -1.37 4.34
CA TYR A 115 14.28 -0.49 3.52
C TYR A 115 14.99 0.82 3.18
N TYR A 116 14.50 1.52 2.15
CA TYR A 116 15.09 2.73 1.60
C TYR A 116 14.00 3.73 1.26
N HIS A 117 14.20 5.02 1.60
CA HIS A 117 13.43 6.13 1.05
C HIS A 117 14.21 6.77 -0.10
N LYS A 118 13.60 6.86 -1.28
CA LYS A 118 14.23 7.43 -2.48
C LYS A 118 13.42 8.61 -3.00
N THR A 119 14.09 9.72 -3.20
CA THR A 119 13.50 10.93 -3.78
C THR A 119 14.12 11.30 -5.12
N VAL A 120 15.34 10.85 -5.41
CA VAL A 120 16.08 11.17 -6.66
C VAL A 120 16.35 9.88 -7.43
N PHE A 121 16.00 9.90 -8.71
CA PHE A 121 16.18 8.79 -9.64
C PHE A 121 17.01 9.27 -10.83
N ASN A 122 18.11 8.57 -11.09
CA ASN A 122 19.10 8.98 -12.09
C ASN A 122 18.96 8.16 -13.37
N ASN A 123 19.27 8.80 -14.49
CA ASN A 123 19.39 8.15 -15.78
C ASN A 123 20.88 8.07 -16.16
N PRO A 124 21.36 6.97 -16.79
CA PRO A 124 22.75 6.85 -17.25
C PRO A 124 23.22 7.96 -18.22
N ASN A 125 22.29 8.66 -18.87
CA ASN A 125 22.61 9.81 -19.73
C ASN A 125 22.94 11.10 -18.96
N GLY A 126 22.88 11.07 -17.62
CA GLY A 126 23.15 12.20 -16.72
C GLY A 126 21.93 13.06 -16.38
N SER A 127 20.74 12.72 -16.88
CA SER A 127 19.50 13.33 -16.39
C SER A 127 19.05 12.67 -15.09
N SER A 128 18.18 13.38 -14.34
CA SER A 128 17.55 12.85 -13.13
C SER A 128 16.16 13.43 -12.98
N VAL A 129 15.33 12.71 -12.22
CA VAL A 129 14.04 13.18 -11.76
C VAL A 129 14.01 13.13 -10.23
N GLU A 130 13.34 14.09 -9.62
CA GLU A 130 13.12 14.13 -8.18
C GLU A 130 11.64 14.25 -7.91
N PHE A 131 11.13 13.40 -6.98
CA PHE A 131 9.82 13.60 -6.37
C PHE A 131 9.88 13.24 -4.89
N THR A 132 9.09 13.93 -4.08
CA THR A 132 8.99 13.69 -2.63
C THR A 132 7.65 13.09 -2.25
N ALA A 133 6.63 13.24 -3.10
CA ALA A 133 5.30 12.66 -2.90
C ALA A 133 4.77 12.11 -4.23
N ALA A 134 3.94 11.09 -4.18
CA ALA A 134 3.25 10.54 -5.34
C ALA A 134 1.92 9.88 -4.93
N HIS A 135 0.91 9.97 -5.83
CA HIS A 135 -0.43 9.48 -5.56
C HIS A 135 -0.56 7.97 -5.77
N ASN A 136 0.03 7.44 -6.87
CA ASN A 136 -0.22 6.06 -7.29
C ASN A 136 1.01 5.44 -7.97
N ILE A 137 1.12 4.11 -7.90
CA ILE A 137 2.12 3.32 -8.59
C ILE A 137 1.50 2.10 -9.27
N TYR A 138 1.91 1.83 -10.49
CA TYR A 138 1.69 0.55 -11.17
C TYR A 138 3.04 -0.03 -11.61
N ILE A 139 3.21 -1.33 -11.53
CA ILE A 139 4.42 -2.02 -12.02
C ILE A 139 3.98 -3.07 -13.03
N ASP A 140 4.54 -3.04 -14.24
CA ASP A 140 4.21 -3.99 -15.28
C ASP A 140 5.07 -5.26 -15.20
N GLU A 141 4.75 -6.23 -16.05
CA GLU A 141 5.46 -7.53 -16.13
C GLU A 141 6.89 -7.43 -16.63
N ASN A 142 7.31 -6.28 -17.17
CA ASN A 142 8.67 -6.00 -17.62
C ASN A 142 9.50 -5.32 -16.55
N GLY A 143 8.93 -5.02 -15.38
CA GLY A 143 9.62 -4.35 -14.27
C GLY A 143 9.73 -2.84 -14.45
N ILE A 144 8.83 -2.25 -15.21
CA ILE A 144 8.72 -0.78 -15.32
C ILE A 144 7.67 -0.31 -14.31
N ALA A 145 8.08 0.56 -13.41
CA ALA A 145 7.19 1.25 -12.49
C ALA A 145 6.69 2.55 -13.10
N TYR A 146 5.38 2.74 -13.08
CA TYR A 146 4.67 3.92 -13.55
C TYR A 146 4.17 4.67 -12.32
N ILE A 147 4.76 5.84 -12.02
CA ILE A 147 4.44 6.68 -10.87
C ILE A 147 3.56 7.83 -11.35
N PHE A 148 2.40 8.00 -10.74
CA PHE A 148 1.42 9.02 -11.12
C PHE A 148 1.18 10.02 -9.99
N GLY A 149 0.86 11.27 -10.37
CA GLY A 149 0.61 12.34 -9.42
C GLY A 149 1.83 12.70 -8.59
N ALA A 150 3.04 12.53 -9.17
CA ALA A 150 4.27 12.88 -8.51
C ALA A 150 4.40 14.39 -8.30
N SER A 151 4.92 14.80 -7.16
CA SER A 151 5.23 16.18 -6.81
C SER A 151 6.54 16.28 -6.03
N SER A 152 7.14 17.46 -6.01
CA SER A 152 8.31 17.76 -5.20
C SER A 152 8.13 19.13 -4.54
N ASN A 153 8.49 19.23 -3.27
CA ASN A 153 8.54 20.50 -2.54
C ASN A 153 9.88 21.24 -2.71
N THR A 154 10.88 20.59 -3.31
CA THR A 154 12.25 21.09 -3.44
C THR A 154 12.62 21.49 -4.86
N SER A 155 11.91 21.01 -5.86
CA SER A 155 12.18 21.27 -7.27
C SER A 155 10.96 21.82 -8.01
N SER A 156 11.23 22.52 -9.14
CA SER A 156 10.19 22.97 -10.07
C SER A 156 9.68 21.86 -10.99
N PHE A 157 9.73 20.62 -10.55
CA PHE A 157 9.26 19.47 -11.31
C PHE A 157 7.79 19.65 -11.70
N PRO A 158 7.41 19.37 -12.96
CA PRO A 158 6.03 19.49 -13.37
C PRO A 158 5.18 18.48 -12.58
N THR A 159 4.31 19.00 -11.74
CA THR A 159 3.30 18.24 -11.02
C THR A 159 2.28 17.63 -11.99
N ASN A 160 1.70 16.48 -11.65
CA ASN A 160 0.65 15.78 -12.39
C ASN A 160 1.09 15.04 -13.67
N GLY A 161 2.37 14.74 -13.83
CA GLY A 161 2.89 13.86 -14.89
C GLY A 161 2.96 12.38 -14.47
N ALA A 162 3.43 11.55 -15.39
CA ALA A 162 3.86 10.19 -15.12
C ALA A 162 5.39 10.11 -15.13
N ILE A 163 5.97 9.41 -14.17
CA ILE A 163 7.39 9.05 -14.12
C ILE A 163 7.51 7.56 -14.38
N PHE A 164 8.46 7.17 -15.23
CA PHE A 164 8.74 5.77 -15.51
C PHE A 164 10.09 5.40 -14.88
N LEU A 165 10.12 4.33 -14.10
CA LEU A 165 11.32 3.84 -13.43
C LEU A 165 11.58 2.39 -13.83
N ASP A 166 12.76 2.08 -14.35
CA ASP A 166 13.20 0.73 -14.62
C ASP A 166 13.77 0.09 -13.35
N LEU A 167 13.12 -0.97 -12.89
CA LEU A 167 13.47 -1.72 -11.67
C LEU A 167 14.37 -2.93 -11.96
N THR A 168 14.60 -3.26 -13.23
CA THR A 168 15.21 -4.55 -13.62
C THR A 168 16.69 -4.62 -13.36
N ILE A 169 17.40 -3.48 -13.39
CA ILE A 169 18.85 -3.41 -13.27
C ILE A 169 19.28 -3.28 -11.80
N ASP A 170 18.66 -2.36 -11.10
CA ASP A 170 18.90 -2.12 -9.67
C ASP A 170 17.57 -1.76 -8.98
N PRO A 171 16.90 -2.74 -8.36
CA PRO A 171 15.61 -2.54 -7.73
C PRO A 171 15.60 -1.49 -6.62
N ILE A 172 16.72 -1.25 -5.95
CA ILE A 172 16.83 -0.27 -4.86
C ILE A 172 17.33 1.10 -5.33
N ASN A 173 17.83 1.19 -6.58
CA ASN A 173 18.18 2.45 -7.24
C ASN A 173 17.62 2.45 -8.67
N PRO A 174 16.28 2.51 -8.80
CA PRO A 174 15.60 2.46 -10.10
C PRO A 174 16.12 3.53 -11.06
N ILE A 175 16.16 3.19 -12.34
CA ILE A 175 16.66 4.07 -13.39
C ILE A 175 15.47 4.84 -13.99
N TYR A 176 15.61 6.18 -14.06
CA TYR A 176 14.64 7.07 -14.70
C TYR A 176 14.81 7.13 -16.21
#